data_029e23b05e74636f817e374932db4b46
#
_entry.id   029e23b05e74636f817e374932db4b46
#
_cell.length_a   1.000
_cell.length_b   1.000
_cell.length_c   1.000
_cell.angle_alpha   90.00
_cell.angle_beta   90.00
_cell.angle_gamma   90.00
#
_symmetry.space_group_name_H-M   'P 1'
#
loop_
_entity.id
_entity.type
_entity.pdbx_description
1 polymer ?
#
loop_
_entity_poly.entity_id
_entity_poly.type
_entity_poly.pdbx_seq_one_letter_code
_entity_poly.pdbx_strand_id
1 'polypeptide(L)'
;MWCETHPNAIPNVSGPMYNYHISTKGYNMPNWVYNGLTIEGNPDQVKALIKQMNKPFVYSIEPLGDLSFGIKQRKYVNPIFSFHNIYSYIDHGVTEEEYHSQPPAKDPDASFADFMKFESNDWYNFNNREWGTKWDVAVAEDDKYPNTNMEEAENGENYVVHYNFETAWSRPLGALEKLSAQYPTLLFTLSYEEETGWGGEMEFLRGEVISESEYDNMCRDCDATNTMEYCDNECGEICSSCNWLGEANLEDVAKCQTHSIYLETKVPEHRKVKPYYTQEEALNG
;
A
#
# COMPACT_ATOMS: atom_id res chain seq x y z
N MET A 1 -13.64 18.30 30.81
CA MET A 1 -12.84 19.37 30.14
C MET A 1 -12.74 18.89 28.71
N TRP A 2 -13.35 19.60 27.77
CA TRP A 2 -13.57 19.19 26.39
C TRP A 2 -12.25 19.22 25.62
N CYS A 3 -11.93 18.16 24.91
CA CYS A 3 -10.80 18.11 24.00
C CYS A 3 -11.23 18.83 22.73
N GLU A 4 -10.56 19.91 22.41
CA GLU A 4 -10.79 20.69 21.19
C GLU A 4 -10.29 19.89 19.99
N THR A 5 -11.16 19.74 19.02
CA THR A 5 -10.93 19.06 17.75
C THR A 5 -9.80 19.71 16.96
N HIS A 6 -8.80 18.94 16.57
CA HIS A 6 -7.80 19.35 15.58
C HIS A 6 -8.45 19.51 14.20
N PRO A 7 -8.18 20.60 13.47
CA PRO A 7 -8.82 20.91 12.19
C PRO A 7 -8.25 20.19 10.96
N ASN A 8 -7.46 19.11 11.12
CA ASN A 8 -6.86 18.37 10.01
C ASN A 8 -7.21 16.88 10.02
N ALA A 9 -8.44 16.54 10.42
CA ALA A 9 -8.94 15.19 10.21
C ALA A 9 -9.15 14.96 8.69
N ILE A 10 -8.34 14.10 8.10
CA ILE A 10 -8.57 13.54 6.76
C ILE A 10 -10.01 13.00 6.73
N PRO A 11 -10.83 13.35 5.73
CA PRO A 11 -12.18 12.83 5.66
C PRO A 11 -12.13 11.31 5.51
N ASN A 12 -12.77 10.62 6.43
CA ASN A 12 -12.94 9.18 6.44
C ASN A 12 -13.74 8.77 5.19
N VAL A 13 -13.04 8.39 4.12
CA VAL A 13 -13.66 7.86 2.90
C VAL A 13 -13.98 6.40 3.15
N SER A 14 -15.13 6.16 3.80
CA SER A 14 -15.75 4.85 3.83
C SER A 14 -16.27 4.51 2.43
N GLY A 15 -15.41 3.97 1.57
CA GLY A 15 -15.81 3.35 0.32
C GLY A 15 -16.55 2.04 0.61
N PRO A 16 -17.53 1.65 -0.23
CA PRO A 16 -18.28 0.42 -0.02
C PRO A 16 -17.36 -0.80 -0.14
N MET A 17 -17.35 -1.65 0.89
CA MET A 17 -16.73 -2.98 0.84
C MET A 17 -17.43 -3.80 -0.24
N TYR A 18 -16.72 -4.09 -1.32
CA TYR A 18 -17.20 -5.03 -2.32
C TYR A 18 -17.00 -6.45 -1.83
N ASN A 19 -18.12 -7.13 -1.54
CA ASN A 19 -18.17 -8.58 -1.39
C ASN A 19 -17.80 -9.24 -2.72
N TYR A 20 -16.52 -9.56 -2.90
CA TYR A 20 -16.12 -10.51 -3.92
C TYR A 20 -16.46 -11.91 -3.44
N HIS A 21 -17.38 -12.59 -4.11
CA HIS A 21 -17.61 -14.02 -3.95
C HIS A 21 -16.28 -14.76 -4.11
N ILE A 22 -15.77 -15.30 -3.03
CA ILE A 22 -14.55 -16.11 -2.99
C ILE A 22 -14.85 -17.43 -3.72
N SER A 23 -14.38 -17.53 -4.97
CA SER A 23 -14.17 -18.81 -5.61
C SER A 23 -13.05 -19.55 -4.87
N THR A 24 -13.31 -20.75 -4.40
CA THR A 24 -12.43 -21.61 -3.58
C THR A 24 -11.20 -22.17 -4.30
N LYS A 25 -10.57 -21.44 -5.19
CA LYS A 25 -9.22 -21.67 -5.70
C LYS A 25 -8.35 -20.56 -5.16
N GLY A 26 -7.46 -20.93 -4.21
CA GLY A 26 -6.67 -20.00 -3.42
C GLY A 26 -5.87 -18.99 -4.25
N TYR A 27 -6.49 -17.88 -4.56
CA TYR A 27 -5.80 -16.67 -4.95
C TYR A 27 -5.43 -15.98 -3.64
N ASN A 28 -4.15 -15.98 -3.29
CA ASN A 28 -3.65 -15.09 -2.25
C ASN A 28 -3.93 -13.66 -2.72
N MET A 29 -4.90 -12.98 -2.11
CA MET A 29 -5.04 -11.54 -2.28
C MET A 29 -3.75 -10.91 -1.75
N PRO A 30 -3.20 -9.93 -2.46
CA PRO A 30 -2.05 -9.21 -1.93
C PRO A 30 -2.46 -8.42 -0.70
N ASN A 31 -1.58 -8.30 0.28
CA ASN A 31 -1.68 -7.23 1.25
C ASN A 31 -1.45 -5.92 0.52
N TRP A 32 -2.29 -4.94 0.77
CA TRP A 32 -2.17 -3.63 0.16
C TRP A 32 -1.37 -2.69 1.06
N VAL A 33 -0.52 -1.90 0.41
CA VAL A 33 0.19 -0.79 1.03
C VAL A 33 -0.41 0.51 0.50
N TYR A 34 -0.99 1.30 1.38
CA TYR A 34 -1.53 2.62 1.09
C TYR A 34 -0.37 3.62 1.10
N ASN A 35 -0.20 4.36 0.00
CA ASN A 35 0.91 5.28 -0.17
C ASN A 35 0.40 6.70 -0.37
N GLY A 36 0.95 7.64 0.39
CA GLY A 36 0.80 9.07 0.21
C GLY A 36 2.14 9.67 -0.19
N LEU A 37 2.29 10.08 -1.46
CA LEU A 37 3.53 10.65 -1.98
C LEU A 37 3.37 12.15 -2.16
N THR A 38 4.15 12.93 -1.42
CA THR A 38 4.27 14.38 -1.56
C THR A 38 5.55 14.72 -2.33
N ILE A 39 5.44 15.57 -3.35
CA ILE A 39 6.58 16.06 -4.12
C ILE A 39 6.54 17.59 -4.11
N GLU A 40 7.61 18.21 -3.61
CA GLU A 40 7.71 19.65 -3.42
C GLU A 40 8.97 20.23 -4.08
N GLY A 41 8.82 21.43 -4.65
CA GLY A 41 9.94 22.21 -5.15
C GLY A 41 9.55 23.24 -6.19
N ASN A 42 10.47 23.54 -7.09
CA ASN A 42 10.28 24.54 -8.15
C ASN A 42 9.03 24.21 -9.01
N PRO A 43 8.11 25.19 -9.23
CA PRO A 43 6.87 24.97 -9.97
C PRO A 43 7.04 24.36 -11.37
N ASP A 44 8.04 24.80 -12.11
CA ASP A 44 8.26 24.31 -13.49
C ASP A 44 8.71 22.82 -13.48
N GLN A 45 9.50 22.43 -12.49
CA GLN A 45 9.96 21.05 -12.36
C GLN A 45 8.83 20.12 -11.87
N VAL A 46 8.04 20.54 -10.88
CA VAL A 46 6.89 19.74 -10.41
C VAL A 46 5.88 19.56 -11.55
N LYS A 47 5.57 20.63 -12.30
CA LYS A 47 4.67 20.53 -13.48
C LYS A 47 5.24 19.64 -14.59
N ALA A 48 6.57 19.64 -14.81
CA ALA A 48 7.21 18.75 -15.75
C ALA A 48 7.10 17.28 -15.29
N LEU A 49 7.28 17.02 -14.00
CA LEU A 49 7.08 15.70 -13.39
C LEU A 49 5.62 15.23 -13.56
N ILE A 50 4.64 16.06 -13.21
CA ILE A 50 3.21 15.74 -13.39
C ILE A 50 2.93 15.36 -14.84
N LYS A 51 3.47 16.14 -15.79
CA LYS A 51 3.30 15.83 -17.22
C LYS A 51 3.96 14.50 -17.62
N GLN A 52 5.10 14.16 -17.03
CA GLN A 52 5.76 12.85 -17.26
C GLN A 52 4.89 11.72 -16.69
N MET A 53 4.44 11.84 -15.46
CA MET A 53 3.61 10.80 -14.80
C MET A 53 2.30 10.55 -15.55
N ASN A 54 1.74 11.60 -16.14
CA ASN A 54 0.48 11.54 -16.89
C ASN A 54 0.66 11.29 -18.40
N LYS A 55 1.84 10.87 -18.84
CA LYS A 55 2.10 10.55 -20.26
C LYS A 55 1.29 9.32 -20.68
N PRO A 56 0.46 9.42 -21.74
CA PRO A 56 -0.32 8.28 -22.22
C PRO A 56 0.54 7.13 -22.71
N PHE A 57 0.11 5.90 -22.46
CA PHE A 57 0.73 4.68 -23.01
C PHE A 57 -0.29 3.56 -23.22
N VAL A 58 0.11 2.53 -23.95
CA VAL A 58 -0.65 1.30 -24.13
C VAL A 58 0.17 0.16 -23.57
N TYR A 59 -0.44 -0.65 -22.74
CA TYR A 59 0.19 -1.76 -22.09
C TYR A 59 -0.50 -3.07 -22.48
N SER A 60 0.30 -4.08 -22.81
CA SER A 60 -0.21 -5.42 -23.06
C SER A 60 -0.32 -6.15 -21.72
N ILE A 61 -1.47 -6.71 -21.40
CA ILE A 61 -1.70 -7.51 -20.21
C ILE A 61 -2.19 -8.90 -20.58
N GLU A 62 -1.67 -9.93 -19.92
CA GLU A 62 -2.29 -11.24 -19.92
C GLU A 62 -3.43 -11.26 -18.90
N PRO A 63 -4.66 -11.63 -19.29
CA PRO A 63 -5.75 -11.79 -18.33
C PRO A 63 -5.42 -12.90 -17.35
N LEU A 64 -5.45 -12.59 -16.04
CA LEU A 64 -5.29 -13.60 -15.01
C LEU A 64 -6.40 -14.66 -15.12
N GLY A 65 -6.02 -15.90 -15.41
CA GLY A 65 -6.84 -17.08 -15.16
C GLY A 65 -7.56 -17.71 -16.34
N ASP A 66 -7.56 -17.12 -17.54
CA ASP A 66 -8.12 -17.78 -18.73
C ASP A 66 -7.24 -17.57 -19.95
N LEU A 67 -6.41 -18.56 -20.24
CA LEU A 67 -5.52 -18.58 -21.40
C LEU A 67 -6.24 -18.50 -22.76
N SER A 68 -7.56 -18.56 -22.78
CA SER A 68 -8.36 -18.56 -24.02
C SER A 68 -8.55 -17.15 -24.62
N PHE A 69 -8.31 -16.07 -23.89
CA PHE A 69 -8.60 -14.70 -24.33
C PHE A 69 -7.42 -13.93 -24.94
N GLY A 70 -6.22 -14.49 -24.91
CA GLY A 70 -5.02 -13.83 -25.45
C GLY A 70 -4.63 -12.55 -24.73
N ILE A 71 -3.54 -11.93 -25.16
CA ILE A 71 -3.03 -10.66 -24.63
C ILE A 71 -4.05 -9.55 -24.92
N LYS A 72 -4.52 -8.85 -23.89
CA LYS A 72 -5.36 -7.66 -24.03
C LYS A 72 -4.49 -6.42 -23.96
N GLN A 73 -4.74 -5.48 -24.86
CA GLN A 73 -4.17 -4.15 -24.75
C GLN A 73 -5.02 -3.29 -23.82
N ARG A 74 -4.41 -2.73 -22.81
CA ARG A 74 -5.01 -1.77 -21.91
C ARG A 74 -4.47 -0.37 -22.21
N LYS A 75 -5.35 0.61 -22.30
CA LYS A 75 -5.01 1.99 -22.62
C LYS A 75 -5.01 2.86 -21.37
N TYR A 76 -3.94 3.59 -21.21
CA TYR A 76 -3.76 4.57 -20.14
C TYR A 76 -3.68 5.95 -20.79
N VAL A 77 -4.83 6.59 -20.98
CA VAL A 77 -4.91 7.90 -21.65
C VAL A 77 -4.54 9.01 -20.68
N ASN A 78 -4.87 8.81 -19.42
CA ASN A 78 -4.67 9.76 -18.32
C ASN A 78 -4.25 9.01 -17.05
N PRO A 79 -3.03 8.44 -17.03
CA PRO A 79 -2.62 7.49 -15.99
C PRO A 79 -2.51 8.10 -14.58
N ILE A 80 -2.54 9.41 -14.42
CA ILE A 80 -2.36 10.19 -13.19
C ILE A 80 -0.95 10.01 -12.62
N PHE A 81 -0.57 8.78 -12.25
CA PHE A 81 0.76 8.37 -11.80
C PHE A 81 1.08 6.97 -12.33
N SER A 82 2.32 6.73 -12.76
CA SER A 82 2.69 5.44 -13.34
C SER A 82 4.17 5.14 -13.17
N PHE A 83 4.48 3.95 -12.67
CA PHE A 83 5.85 3.44 -12.61
C PHE A 83 6.41 3.17 -14.00
N HIS A 84 5.56 2.78 -14.96
CA HIS A 84 5.95 2.65 -16.37
C HIS A 84 6.50 3.97 -16.93
N ASN A 85 5.94 5.11 -16.54
CA ASN A 85 6.41 6.43 -16.97
C ASN A 85 7.70 6.88 -16.24
N ILE A 86 8.12 6.17 -15.21
CA ILE A 86 9.41 6.38 -14.52
C ILE A 86 10.49 5.49 -15.13
N TYR A 87 10.20 4.19 -15.29
CA TYR A 87 11.17 3.19 -15.72
C TYR A 87 10.45 2.02 -16.41
N SER A 88 10.33 2.09 -17.74
CA SER A 88 9.64 1.07 -18.51
C SER A 88 10.59 -0.04 -18.97
N TYR A 89 10.06 -1.25 -19.13
CA TYR A 89 10.82 -2.36 -19.70
C TYR A 89 11.29 -2.07 -21.15
N ILE A 90 10.50 -1.32 -21.91
CA ILE A 90 10.78 -0.96 -23.31
C ILE A 90 12.06 -0.12 -23.41
N ASP A 91 12.19 0.91 -22.54
CA ASP A 91 13.32 1.84 -22.56
C ASP A 91 14.62 1.19 -22.10
N HIS A 92 14.55 0.02 -21.47
CA HIS A 92 15.68 -0.72 -20.91
C HIS A 92 16.04 -2.01 -21.67
N GLY A 93 15.51 -2.15 -22.89
CA GLY A 93 15.90 -3.21 -23.81
C GLY A 93 15.34 -4.60 -23.50
N VAL A 94 14.35 -4.67 -22.60
CA VAL A 94 13.58 -5.89 -22.38
C VAL A 94 12.52 -5.98 -23.46
N THR A 95 12.46 -7.10 -24.15
CA THR A 95 11.47 -7.29 -25.22
C THR A 95 10.08 -7.54 -24.63
N GLU A 96 9.05 -7.24 -25.42
CA GLU A 96 7.66 -7.53 -25.00
C GLU A 96 7.44 -9.03 -24.74
N GLU A 97 8.12 -9.91 -25.51
CA GLU A 97 8.06 -11.36 -25.31
C GLU A 97 8.69 -11.79 -23.97
N GLU A 98 9.87 -11.25 -23.62
CA GLU A 98 10.49 -11.52 -22.31
C GLU A 98 9.64 -11.01 -21.18
N TYR A 99 9.15 -9.79 -21.27
CA TYR A 99 8.34 -9.16 -20.22
C TYR A 99 7.01 -9.91 -19.98
N HIS A 100 6.36 -10.41 -21.02
CA HIS A 100 5.12 -11.20 -20.91
C HIS A 100 5.34 -12.71 -20.75
N SER A 101 6.59 -13.15 -20.65
CA SER A 101 6.87 -14.55 -20.33
C SER A 101 6.34 -14.91 -18.92
N GLN A 102 6.06 -16.19 -18.71
CA GLN A 102 5.65 -16.64 -17.38
C GLN A 102 6.86 -16.61 -16.44
N PRO A 103 6.69 -16.14 -15.19
CA PRO A 103 7.72 -16.25 -14.18
C PRO A 103 8.20 -17.70 -14.05
N PRO A 104 9.50 -17.93 -13.84
CA PRO A 104 10.02 -19.27 -13.61
C PRO A 104 9.25 -19.97 -12.49
N ALA A 105 9.02 -21.27 -12.66
CA ALA A 105 8.41 -22.07 -11.62
C ALA A 105 9.26 -21.97 -10.34
N LYS A 106 8.60 -21.76 -9.20
CA LYS A 106 9.29 -21.73 -7.91
C LYS A 106 9.96 -23.06 -7.65
N ASP A 107 11.26 -23.03 -7.38
CA ASP A 107 11.95 -24.20 -6.83
C ASP A 107 11.44 -24.42 -5.40
N PRO A 108 10.82 -25.57 -5.08
CA PRO A 108 10.31 -25.83 -3.74
C PRO A 108 11.42 -25.90 -2.68
N ASP A 109 12.66 -26.15 -3.09
CA ASP A 109 13.83 -26.24 -2.20
C ASP A 109 14.63 -24.92 -2.13
N ALA A 110 14.22 -23.88 -2.90
CA ALA A 110 14.90 -22.58 -2.88
C ALA A 110 14.76 -21.88 -1.52
N SER A 111 15.83 -21.27 -1.07
CA SER A 111 15.78 -20.40 0.11
C SER A 111 14.97 -19.13 -0.19
N PHE A 112 14.45 -18.44 0.87
CA PHE A 112 13.80 -17.15 0.71
C PHE A 112 14.70 -16.13 0.00
N ALA A 113 16.02 -16.14 0.29
CA ALA A 113 16.98 -15.26 -0.36
C ALA A 113 17.12 -15.54 -1.87
N ASP A 114 17.01 -16.79 -2.30
CA ASP A 114 17.04 -17.14 -3.74
C ASP A 114 15.74 -16.68 -4.42
N PHE A 115 14.61 -16.80 -3.73
CA PHE A 115 13.33 -16.31 -4.23
C PHE A 115 13.31 -14.81 -4.49
N MET A 116 14.03 -14.02 -3.69
CA MET A 116 14.09 -12.55 -3.79
C MET A 116 15.10 -12.02 -4.82
N LYS A 117 15.77 -12.89 -5.61
CA LYS A 117 16.78 -12.44 -6.58
C LYS A 117 16.22 -11.76 -7.83
N PHE A 118 14.98 -12.06 -8.22
CA PHE A 118 14.30 -11.45 -9.38
C PHE A 118 15.18 -11.33 -10.63
N GLU A 119 15.88 -12.40 -11.00
CA GLU A 119 16.91 -12.37 -12.06
C GLU A 119 16.35 -12.32 -13.48
N SER A 120 15.14 -12.83 -13.73
CA SER A 120 14.53 -12.84 -15.06
C SER A 120 13.83 -11.51 -15.39
N ASN A 121 13.53 -11.31 -16.68
CA ASN A 121 12.90 -10.09 -17.17
C ASN A 121 11.39 -10.24 -17.41
N ASP A 122 10.75 -11.33 -16.93
CA ASP A 122 9.30 -11.37 -16.92
C ASP A 122 8.71 -10.25 -16.06
N TRP A 123 7.47 -9.88 -16.32
CA TRP A 123 6.80 -8.75 -15.68
C TRP A 123 6.86 -8.76 -14.14
N TYR A 124 6.75 -9.95 -13.54
CA TYR A 124 6.77 -10.06 -12.09
C TYR A 124 8.16 -9.74 -11.51
N ASN A 125 9.20 -10.36 -12.07
CA ASN A 125 10.57 -10.16 -11.61
C ASN A 125 11.08 -8.77 -11.99
N PHE A 126 10.76 -8.27 -13.19
CA PHE A 126 11.11 -6.92 -13.60
C PHE A 126 10.49 -5.86 -12.67
N ASN A 127 9.18 -5.92 -12.44
CA ASN A 127 8.48 -4.92 -11.63
C ASN A 127 8.98 -4.91 -10.18
N ASN A 128 9.13 -6.08 -9.55
CA ASN A 128 9.65 -6.16 -8.19
C ASN A 128 11.10 -5.65 -8.08
N ARG A 129 11.95 -5.94 -9.06
CA ARG A 129 13.34 -5.48 -9.09
C ARG A 129 13.45 -3.98 -9.35
N GLU A 130 12.70 -3.46 -10.32
CA GLU A 130 12.88 -2.09 -10.82
C GLU A 130 11.98 -1.07 -10.10
N TRP A 131 10.77 -1.46 -9.73
CA TRP A 131 9.81 -0.58 -9.08
C TRP A 131 9.73 -0.82 -7.56
N GLY A 132 10.08 -2.02 -7.08
CA GLY A 132 9.93 -2.45 -5.70
C GLY A 132 8.54 -2.96 -5.36
N THR A 133 7.65 -3.10 -6.34
CA THR A 133 6.28 -3.60 -6.17
C THR A 133 5.81 -4.36 -7.40
N LYS A 134 4.77 -5.18 -7.22
CA LYS A 134 4.30 -6.12 -8.24
C LYS A 134 3.63 -5.46 -9.44
N TRP A 135 2.80 -4.43 -9.24
CA TRP A 135 1.96 -3.82 -10.28
C TRP A 135 2.16 -2.32 -10.39
N ASP A 136 1.90 -1.78 -11.59
CA ASP A 136 1.76 -0.34 -11.79
C ASP A 136 0.48 0.17 -11.13
N VAL A 137 0.47 1.45 -10.79
CA VAL A 137 -0.66 2.15 -10.14
C VAL A 137 -1.39 3.08 -11.10
N ALA A 138 -1.05 3.03 -12.36
CA ALA A 138 -1.63 3.86 -13.41
C ALA A 138 -3.13 3.61 -13.58
N VAL A 139 -3.90 4.70 -13.74
CA VAL A 139 -5.33 4.65 -14.04
C VAL A 139 -5.54 4.39 -15.52
N ALA A 140 -6.23 3.30 -15.85
CA ALA A 140 -6.59 2.96 -17.22
C ALA A 140 -7.93 3.59 -17.63
N GLU A 141 -8.15 3.68 -18.95
CA GLU A 141 -9.39 4.25 -19.53
C GLU A 141 -10.66 3.49 -19.09
N ASP A 142 -10.53 2.20 -18.80
CA ASP A 142 -11.63 1.30 -18.40
C ASP A 142 -11.76 1.12 -16.88
N ASP A 143 -10.93 1.79 -16.08
CA ASP A 143 -11.01 1.73 -14.62
C ASP A 143 -12.24 2.48 -14.11
N LYS A 144 -13.14 1.73 -13.48
CA LYS A 144 -14.37 2.29 -12.90
C LYS A 144 -14.15 2.91 -11.51
N TYR A 145 -13.16 2.44 -10.80
CA TYR A 145 -12.85 2.80 -9.42
C TYR A 145 -11.33 2.90 -9.26
N PRO A 146 -10.74 3.99 -9.76
CA PRO A 146 -9.29 4.17 -9.66
C PRO A 146 -8.86 4.40 -8.21
N ASN A 147 -7.81 3.68 -7.78
CA ASN A 147 -7.20 3.82 -6.46
C ASN A 147 -6.06 4.85 -6.47
N THR A 148 -5.81 5.49 -7.61
CA THR A 148 -4.79 6.52 -7.76
C THR A 148 -5.47 7.86 -7.98
N ASN A 149 -5.09 8.85 -7.16
CA ASN A 149 -5.56 10.22 -7.30
C ASN A 149 -4.41 11.22 -7.09
N MET A 150 -4.66 12.48 -7.42
CA MET A 150 -3.68 13.56 -7.34
C MET A 150 -4.34 14.85 -6.89
N GLU A 151 -3.63 15.61 -6.06
CA GLU A 151 -3.98 16.97 -5.66
C GLU A 151 -2.77 17.88 -5.81
N GLU A 152 -3.00 19.13 -6.23
CA GLU A 152 -1.97 20.14 -6.44
C GLU A 152 -2.20 21.32 -5.51
N ALA A 153 -1.12 21.92 -4.99
CA ALA A 153 -1.17 23.10 -4.13
C ALA A 153 0.03 24.02 -4.35
N GLU A 154 -0.13 25.29 -4.04
CA GLU A 154 0.97 26.25 -3.94
C GLU A 154 1.41 26.38 -2.48
N ASN A 155 2.73 26.33 -2.24
CA ASN A 155 3.33 26.47 -0.92
C ASN A 155 4.41 27.57 -0.96
N GLY A 156 4.00 28.82 -0.83
CA GLY A 156 4.89 29.98 -0.95
C GLY A 156 5.47 30.09 -2.37
N GLU A 157 6.81 29.97 -2.50
CA GLU A 157 7.51 29.96 -3.79
C GLU A 157 7.57 28.58 -4.43
N ASN A 158 7.19 27.54 -3.68
CA ASN A 158 7.19 26.14 -4.13
C ASN A 158 5.81 25.73 -4.67
N TYR A 159 5.82 24.68 -5.44
CA TYR A 159 4.65 23.95 -5.88
C TYR A 159 4.69 22.56 -5.30
N VAL A 160 3.53 22.04 -4.91
CA VAL A 160 3.40 20.74 -4.26
C VAL A 160 2.40 19.91 -5.04
N VAL A 161 2.71 18.64 -5.26
CA VAL A 161 1.76 17.64 -5.72
C VAL A 161 1.70 16.50 -4.72
N HIS A 162 0.49 16.07 -4.41
CA HIS A 162 0.21 14.90 -3.59
C HIS A 162 -0.41 13.81 -4.46
N TYR A 163 0.18 12.62 -4.42
CA TYR A 163 -0.37 11.42 -5.02
C TYR A 163 -0.77 10.43 -3.92
N ASN A 164 -1.96 9.85 -4.03
CA ASN A 164 -2.35 8.70 -3.23
C ASN A 164 -2.58 7.51 -4.15
N PHE A 165 -2.02 6.37 -3.80
CA PHE A 165 -2.14 5.13 -4.56
C PHE A 165 -1.87 3.90 -3.69
N GLU A 166 -2.31 2.73 -4.16
CA GLU A 166 -2.13 1.47 -3.45
C GLU A 166 -1.15 0.57 -4.20
N THR A 167 -0.21 -0.04 -3.48
CA THR A 167 0.75 -1.00 -4.04
C THR A 167 0.61 -2.37 -3.41
N ALA A 168 0.96 -3.41 -4.17
CA ALA A 168 0.83 -4.79 -3.72
C ALA A 168 2.09 -5.26 -2.99
N TRP A 169 1.96 -5.71 -1.75
CA TRP A 169 2.97 -6.34 -0.89
C TRP A 169 4.06 -5.42 -0.34
N SER A 170 4.40 -4.34 -1.00
CA SER A 170 5.53 -3.49 -0.65
C SER A 170 5.39 -2.07 -1.19
N ARG A 171 6.05 -1.14 -0.53
CA ARG A 171 6.23 0.23 -1.02
C ARG A 171 7.08 0.28 -2.30
N PRO A 172 6.87 1.27 -3.20
CA PRO A 172 7.54 1.33 -4.50
C PRO A 172 8.93 1.99 -4.42
N LEU A 173 9.82 1.47 -3.57
CA LEU A 173 11.13 2.05 -3.26
C LEU A 173 11.96 2.28 -4.52
N GLY A 174 12.14 1.25 -5.36
CA GLY A 174 12.97 1.35 -6.56
C GLY A 174 12.47 2.34 -7.60
N ALA A 175 11.13 2.52 -7.71
CA ALA A 175 10.55 3.52 -8.59
C ALA A 175 10.82 4.94 -8.07
N LEU A 176 10.67 5.18 -6.77
CA LEU A 176 10.86 6.51 -6.17
C LEU A 176 12.33 6.94 -6.13
N GLU A 177 13.26 6.03 -5.89
CA GLU A 177 14.70 6.30 -6.05
C GLU A 177 15.01 6.77 -7.47
N LYS A 178 14.52 6.05 -8.50
CA LYS A 178 14.71 6.43 -9.89
C LYS A 178 14.03 7.76 -10.25
N LEU A 179 12.83 8.01 -9.74
CA LEU A 179 12.12 9.26 -9.99
C LEU A 179 12.84 10.45 -9.35
N SER A 180 13.28 10.33 -8.10
CA SER A 180 14.03 11.38 -7.40
C SER A 180 15.39 11.65 -8.04
N ALA A 181 16.02 10.64 -8.65
CA ALA A 181 17.24 10.82 -9.45
C ALA A 181 17.00 11.63 -10.74
N GLN A 182 15.81 11.46 -11.36
CA GLN A 182 15.45 12.25 -12.56
C GLN A 182 15.15 13.72 -12.22
N TYR A 183 14.69 14.00 -10.99
CA TYR A 183 14.36 15.34 -10.49
C TYR A 183 15.18 15.69 -9.24
N PRO A 184 16.50 15.90 -9.37
CA PRO A 184 17.44 15.96 -8.23
C PRO A 184 17.27 17.18 -7.31
N THR A 185 16.40 18.12 -7.64
CA THR A 185 16.14 19.35 -6.87
C THR A 185 14.75 19.33 -6.21
N LEU A 186 13.93 18.30 -6.49
CA LEU A 186 12.64 18.11 -5.83
C LEU A 186 12.82 17.22 -4.59
N LEU A 187 12.11 17.56 -3.52
CA LEU A 187 11.98 16.71 -2.35
C LEU A 187 10.78 15.77 -2.52
N PHE A 188 10.98 14.50 -2.23
CA PHE A 188 9.93 13.49 -2.25
C PHE A 188 9.75 12.95 -0.84
N THR A 189 8.53 13.01 -0.32
CA THR A 189 8.17 12.43 0.97
C THR A 189 7.09 11.38 0.74
N LEU A 190 7.39 10.13 1.08
CA LEU A 190 6.46 8.99 1.02
C LEU A 190 6.01 8.65 2.43
N SER A 191 4.72 8.73 2.71
CA SER A 191 4.10 8.06 3.85
C SER A 191 3.44 6.79 3.35
N TYR A 192 3.55 5.70 4.10
CA TYR A 192 2.98 4.42 3.71
C TYR A 192 2.48 3.64 4.92
N GLU A 193 1.40 2.89 4.71
CA GLU A 193 0.81 2.00 5.72
C GLU A 193 0.28 0.74 5.05
N GLU A 194 0.59 -0.41 5.60
CA GLU A 194 0.13 -1.71 5.13
C GLU A 194 -1.06 -2.18 5.98
N GLU A 195 -1.93 -3.00 5.41
CA GLU A 195 -3.19 -3.45 6.02
C GLU A 195 -3.04 -4.09 7.41
N THR A 196 -1.87 -4.68 7.71
CA THR A 196 -1.60 -5.30 9.02
C THR A 196 -1.07 -4.32 10.06
N GLY A 197 -0.86 -3.04 9.71
CA GLY A 197 -0.53 -1.96 10.64
C GLY A 197 0.95 -1.62 10.75
N TRP A 198 1.80 -2.11 9.85
CA TRP A 198 3.15 -1.55 9.72
C TRP A 198 3.19 -0.44 8.68
N GLY A 199 4.11 0.50 8.84
CA GLY A 199 4.22 1.62 7.93
C GLY A 199 5.40 2.51 8.27
N GLY A 200 5.39 3.71 7.69
CA GLY A 200 6.45 4.66 7.94
C GLY A 200 6.42 5.88 7.04
N GLU A 201 7.48 6.64 7.12
CA GLU A 201 7.74 7.78 6.26
C GLU A 201 9.17 7.73 5.74
N MET A 202 9.35 8.08 4.48
CA MET A 202 10.65 8.12 3.81
C MET A 202 10.78 9.41 3.02
N GLU A 203 11.98 9.98 3.03
CA GLU A 203 12.32 11.11 2.16
C GLU A 203 13.39 10.72 1.16
N PHE A 204 13.19 11.15 -0.11
CA PHE A 204 14.12 10.90 -1.19
C PHE A 204 14.62 12.21 -1.79
N LEU A 205 15.89 12.25 -2.09
CA LEU A 205 16.53 13.34 -2.80
C LEU A 205 17.68 12.80 -3.67
N ARG A 206 17.73 13.17 -4.94
CA ARG A 206 18.79 12.79 -5.88
C ARG A 206 19.00 11.28 -6.08
N GLY A 207 17.93 10.49 -5.93
CA GLY A 207 17.97 9.04 -6.06
C GLY A 207 18.38 8.30 -4.79
N GLU A 208 18.53 8.99 -3.67
CA GLU A 208 18.91 8.42 -2.39
C GLU A 208 17.82 8.65 -1.34
N VAL A 209 17.64 7.68 -0.44
CA VAL A 209 16.85 7.85 0.78
C VAL A 209 17.67 8.70 1.75
N ILE A 210 17.15 9.86 2.13
CA ILE A 210 17.82 10.80 3.04
C ILE A 210 17.25 10.76 4.47
N SER A 211 16.04 10.27 4.63
CA SER A 211 15.37 10.06 5.91
C SER A 211 14.46 8.85 5.83
N GLU A 212 14.40 8.07 6.90
CA GLU A 212 13.50 6.92 7.02
C GLU A 212 13.09 6.76 8.47
N SER A 213 11.78 6.60 8.70
CA SER A 213 11.22 6.19 9.97
C SER A 213 10.18 5.13 9.73
N GLU A 214 10.28 4.01 10.43
CA GLU A 214 9.34 2.90 10.33
C GLU A 214 8.67 2.66 11.68
N TYR A 215 7.44 2.21 11.61
CA TYR A 215 6.71 1.70 12.76
C TYR A 215 6.10 0.34 12.42
N ASP A 216 5.96 -0.45 13.44
CA ASP A 216 5.25 -1.72 13.39
C ASP A 216 4.06 -1.66 14.34
N ASN A 217 2.96 -2.34 14.00
CA ASN A 217 1.79 -2.47 14.88
C ASN A 217 1.19 -1.14 15.37
N MET A 218 0.69 -0.31 14.44
CA MET A 218 -0.06 0.89 14.81
C MET A 218 -1.41 0.52 15.45
N CYS A 219 -1.70 1.10 16.61
CA CYS A 219 -2.98 0.92 17.28
C CYS A 219 -4.09 1.67 16.55
N ARG A 220 -5.12 0.97 16.11
CA ARG A 220 -6.27 1.53 15.38
C ARG A 220 -7.21 2.41 16.22
N ASP A 221 -7.08 2.41 17.55
CA ASP A 221 -7.93 3.23 18.43
C ASP A 221 -7.30 4.56 18.85
N CYS A 222 -5.96 4.61 18.99
CA CYS A 222 -5.25 5.79 19.45
C CYS A 222 -4.10 6.25 18.55
N ASP A 223 -3.91 5.60 17.41
CA ASP A 223 -2.85 5.86 16.42
C ASP A 223 -1.42 5.80 17.00
N ALA A 224 -1.25 5.24 18.20
CA ALA A 224 0.08 5.05 18.79
C ALA A 224 0.80 3.91 18.09
N THR A 225 2.01 4.18 17.63
CA THR A 225 2.87 3.21 16.92
C THR A 225 3.72 2.41 17.90
N ASN A 226 4.06 1.17 17.53
CA ASN A 226 4.87 0.24 18.32
C ASN A 226 4.33 -0.02 19.75
N THR A 227 3.02 0.06 19.93
CA THR A 227 2.35 -0.12 21.22
C THR A 227 1.48 -1.36 21.28
N MET A 228 1.31 -2.07 20.18
CA MET A 228 0.59 -3.31 20.12
C MET A 228 1.45 -4.46 20.64
N GLU A 229 0.98 -5.13 21.66
CA GLU A 229 1.65 -6.28 22.29
C GLU A 229 0.81 -7.53 22.07
N TYR A 230 1.40 -8.55 21.44
CA TYR A 230 0.76 -9.86 21.28
C TYR A 230 0.93 -10.69 22.54
N CYS A 231 -0.13 -11.32 22.97
CA CYS A 231 -0.08 -12.15 24.16
C CYS A 231 0.55 -13.51 23.88
N ASP A 232 1.58 -13.88 24.65
CA ASP A 232 2.21 -15.22 24.60
C ASP A 232 1.24 -16.39 24.85
N ASN A 233 0.06 -16.11 25.43
CA ASN A 233 -1.01 -17.08 25.64
C ASN A 233 -2.07 -17.03 24.52
N GLU A 234 -1.78 -16.41 23.39
CA GLU A 234 -2.65 -16.33 22.21
C GLU A 234 -4.05 -15.75 22.47
N CYS A 235 -4.22 -14.94 23.51
CA CYS A 235 -5.52 -14.33 23.83
C CYS A 235 -5.86 -13.08 22.99
N GLY A 236 -4.89 -12.53 22.26
CA GLY A 236 -5.07 -11.41 21.34
C GLY A 236 -4.02 -10.31 21.47
N GLU A 237 -4.23 -9.24 20.76
CA GLU A 237 -3.37 -8.05 20.75
C GLU A 237 -3.94 -6.97 21.68
N ILE A 238 -3.06 -6.30 22.41
CA ILE A 238 -3.41 -5.23 23.35
C ILE A 238 -2.51 -4.04 23.11
N CYS A 239 -3.09 -2.85 23.01
CA CYS A 239 -2.34 -1.63 22.97
C CYS A 239 -1.89 -1.19 24.37
N SER A 240 -0.58 -1.11 24.61
CA SER A 240 -0.02 -0.67 25.90
C SER A 240 -0.27 0.82 26.18
N SER A 241 -0.58 1.63 25.14
CA SER A 241 -0.87 3.06 25.27
C SER A 241 -2.30 3.37 25.72
N CYS A 242 -3.30 2.74 25.10
CA CYS A 242 -4.72 3.04 25.39
C CYS A 242 -5.52 1.87 25.94
N ASN A 243 -4.89 0.69 26.10
CA ASN A 243 -5.51 -0.57 26.50
C ASN A 243 -6.64 -1.05 25.55
N TRP A 244 -6.57 -0.64 24.27
CA TRP A 244 -7.46 -1.18 23.27
C TRP A 244 -7.14 -2.66 23.03
N LEU A 245 -8.17 -3.47 23.00
CA LEU A 245 -8.08 -4.88 22.66
C LEU A 245 -8.31 -4.99 21.15
N GLY A 246 -7.29 -5.38 20.40
CA GLY A 246 -7.39 -5.65 18.98
C GLY A 246 -8.28 -6.86 18.67
N GLU A 247 -7.88 -7.69 17.74
CA GLU A 247 -8.61 -8.92 17.39
C GLU A 247 -8.48 -9.97 18.49
N ALA A 248 -9.11 -9.70 19.64
CA ALA A 248 -9.05 -10.57 20.81
C ALA A 248 -10.40 -11.21 21.10
N ASN A 249 -10.39 -12.51 21.38
CA ASN A 249 -11.55 -13.18 21.92
C ASN A 249 -11.67 -12.80 23.41
N LEU A 250 -12.74 -12.07 23.79
CA LEU A 250 -12.96 -11.60 25.16
C LEU A 250 -13.01 -12.74 26.19
N GLU A 251 -13.46 -13.94 25.80
CA GLU A 251 -13.46 -15.11 26.68
C GLU A 251 -12.05 -15.62 26.97
N ASP A 252 -11.16 -15.54 25.99
CA ASP A 252 -9.77 -15.98 26.14
C ASP A 252 -8.96 -14.94 26.90
N VAL A 253 -9.21 -13.63 26.64
CA VAL A 253 -8.66 -12.54 27.46
C VAL A 253 -9.07 -12.64 28.92
N ALA A 254 -10.35 -12.96 29.21
CA ALA A 254 -10.84 -13.11 30.57
C ALA A 254 -10.19 -14.29 31.35
N LYS A 255 -9.71 -15.31 30.62
CA LYS A 255 -8.99 -16.46 31.18
C LYS A 255 -7.49 -16.23 31.29
N CYS A 256 -6.96 -15.23 30.58
CA CYS A 256 -5.54 -14.94 30.55
C CYS A 256 -5.11 -14.25 31.85
N GLN A 257 -4.18 -14.85 32.61
CA GLN A 257 -3.69 -14.29 33.87
C GLN A 257 -2.98 -12.93 33.68
N THR A 258 -2.37 -12.69 32.51
CA THR A 258 -1.67 -11.46 32.21
C THR A 258 -2.64 -10.34 31.81
N HIS A 259 -3.70 -10.64 31.06
CA HIS A 259 -4.55 -9.65 30.43
C HIS A 259 -5.95 -9.52 31.05
N SER A 260 -6.38 -10.44 31.93
CA SER A 260 -7.64 -10.29 32.66
C SER A 260 -7.70 -8.98 33.47
N ILE A 261 -6.56 -8.47 33.91
CA ILE A 261 -6.45 -7.18 34.60
C ILE A 261 -6.90 -6.01 33.71
N TYR A 262 -6.70 -6.07 32.40
CA TYR A 262 -7.14 -5.03 31.46
C TYR A 262 -8.67 -4.98 31.30
N LEU A 263 -9.37 -6.08 31.49
CA LEU A 263 -10.85 -6.10 31.53
C LEU A 263 -11.43 -5.47 32.78
N GLU A 264 -10.69 -5.50 33.90
CA GLU A 264 -11.09 -4.91 35.18
C GLU A 264 -10.80 -3.40 35.27
N THR A 265 -9.74 -2.93 34.60
CA THR A 265 -9.37 -1.52 34.49
C THR A 265 -10.19 -0.84 33.40
N LYS A 266 -11.45 -0.48 33.71
CA LYS A 266 -12.31 0.52 33.06
C LYS A 266 -11.95 0.86 31.59
N VAL A 267 -11.99 -0.13 30.70
CA VAL A 267 -12.17 0.18 29.28
C VAL A 267 -13.54 0.84 29.16
N PRO A 268 -13.66 2.10 28.73
CA PRO A 268 -14.96 2.75 28.55
C PRO A 268 -15.85 1.84 27.69
N GLU A 269 -17.13 1.73 28.00
CA GLU A 269 -18.03 0.79 27.31
C GLU A 269 -18.11 1.01 25.81
N HIS A 270 -17.88 2.24 25.33
CA HIS A 270 -17.80 2.57 23.90
C HIS A 270 -16.50 2.08 23.22
N ARG A 271 -15.48 1.66 23.99
CA ARG A 271 -14.22 1.08 23.51
C ARG A 271 -14.19 -0.46 23.63
N LYS A 272 -15.22 -1.06 24.20
CA LYS A 272 -15.39 -2.52 24.15
C LYS A 272 -15.72 -2.86 22.71
N VAL A 273 -14.82 -3.61 22.05
CA VAL A 273 -15.01 -4.11 20.68
C VAL A 273 -16.40 -4.75 20.61
N LYS A 274 -17.29 -4.20 19.79
CA LYS A 274 -18.49 -4.93 19.40
C LYS A 274 -18.00 -6.19 18.71
N PRO A 275 -18.39 -7.38 19.14
CA PRO A 275 -18.02 -8.58 18.42
C PRO A 275 -18.42 -8.39 16.96
N TYR A 276 -17.48 -8.58 16.05
CA TYR A 276 -17.78 -8.70 14.63
C TYR A 276 -18.97 -9.65 14.51
N TYR A 277 -20.00 -9.23 13.78
CA TYR A 277 -21.27 -9.88 13.52
C TYR A 277 -21.31 -11.35 13.93
N THR A 278 -22.21 -11.71 14.81
CA THR A 278 -22.53 -13.11 15.04
C THR A 278 -22.95 -13.73 13.68
N GLN A 279 -22.64 -15.01 13.47
CA GLN A 279 -23.04 -15.72 12.23
C GLN A 279 -24.54 -15.58 11.88
N GLU A 280 -25.39 -15.25 12.86
CA GLU A 280 -26.82 -14.98 12.66
C GLU A 280 -27.12 -13.61 12.02
N GLU A 281 -26.31 -12.60 12.27
CA GLU A 281 -26.48 -11.26 11.65
C GLU A 281 -26.00 -11.23 10.18
N ALA A 282 -25.03 -12.08 9.81
CA ALA A 282 -24.57 -12.25 8.43
C ALA A 282 -25.56 -13.00 7.53
N LEU A 283 -26.54 -13.70 8.11
CA LEU A 283 -27.55 -14.47 7.36
C LEU A 283 -28.87 -13.73 7.17
N ASN A 284 -29.08 -12.58 7.80
CA ASN A 284 -30.34 -11.82 7.82
C ASN A 284 -30.22 -10.38 7.28
N GLY A 285 -29.10 -10.01 6.65
CA GLY A 285 -28.85 -8.70 6.03
C GLY A 285 -28.91 -8.71 4.52
#